data_40ea80b2ac2b87ab8955da04b7837d6e
#
_entry.id   40ea80b2ac2b87ab8955da04b7837d6e
#
_cell.length_a   1.000
_cell.length_b   1.000
_cell.length_c   1.000
_cell.angle_alpha   90.00
_cell.angle_beta   90.00
_cell.angle_gamma   90.00
#
_symmetry.space_group_name_H-M   'P 1'
#
loop_
_entity.id
_entity.type
_entity.pdbx_description
1 polymer ?
#
loop_
_entity_poly.entity_id
_entity_poly.type
_entity_poly.pdbx_seq_one_letter_code
_entity_poly.pdbx_strand_id
1 'polypeptide(L)'
;MRWFWIDRFTEFESGSRAKAVKTVTLAEEHLHDHFPGFAIMPGSLIIEGLAQTGGILLGETEDFQRVVILAKVPKVTFHSWALPGDSLTYEARLVDAREEGGSVECTAHVGQRLVADAEIVFVHLDKSSPELSAVDQKNFVFSMNLLGILEVGRAGDGSSPSD
;
A
#
# COMPACT_ATOMS: atom_id res chain seq x y z
N MET A 1 15.78 3.37 -8.19
CA MET A 1 14.36 3.05 -8.43
C MET A 1 13.59 3.36 -7.15
N ARG A 2 12.43 4.03 -7.24
CA ARG A 2 11.54 4.22 -6.09
C ARG A 2 10.54 3.07 -6.06
N TRP A 3 10.35 2.47 -4.89
CA TRP A 3 9.51 1.28 -4.73
C TRP A 3 8.07 1.69 -4.37
N PHE A 4 7.38 2.39 -5.30
CA PHE A 4 5.98 2.79 -5.15
C PHE A 4 5.07 1.90 -5.99
N TRP A 5 4.11 1.24 -5.35
CA TRP A 5 3.13 0.38 -5.98
C TRP A 5 1.69 0.87 -5.78
N ILE A 6 1.58 2.13 -5.35
CA ILE A 6 0.36 2.93 -5.37
C ILE A 6 0.69 4.30 -6.00
N ASP A 7 -0.26 4.86 -6.73
CA ASP A 7 -0.08 6.18 -7.36
C ASP A 7 -0.59 7.29 -6.42
N ARG A 8 -1.72 7.06 -5.76
CA ARG A 8 -2.31 7.98 -4.78
C ARG A 8 -3.38 7.29 -3.94
N PHE A 9 -3.67 7.85 -2.77
CA PHE A 9 -4.88 7.54 -2.03
C PHE A 9 -6.08 8.28 -2.61
N THR A 10 -7.23 7.63 -2.62
CA THR A 10 -8.52 8.20 -3.05
C THR A 10 -9.48 8.38 -1.89
N GLU A 11 -9.36 7.54 -0.87
CA GLU A 11 -10.11 7.63 0.40
C GLU A 11 -9.16 7.27 1.54
N PHE A 12 -9.29 7.96 2.66
CA PHE A 12 -8.52 7.66 3.85
C PHE A 12 -9.32 8.01 5.11
N GLU A 13 -9.66 7.00 5.89
CA GLU A 13 -10.36 7.11 7.16
C GLU A 13 -9.43 6.55 8.26
N SER A 14 -8.85 7.47 9.03
CA SER A 14 -7.86 7.13 10.08
C SER A 14 -8.39 6.06 11.03
N GLY A 15 -7.55 5.06 11.30
CA GLY A 15 -7.88 3.95 12.20
C GLY A 15 -8.94 2.98 11.68
N SER A 16 -9.40 3.12 10.44
CA SER A 16 -10.50 2.31 9.88
C SER A 16 -10.15 1.71 8.53
N ARG A 17 -10.05 2.54 7.49
CA ARG A 17 -9.85 2.06 6.12
C ARG A 17 -9.15 3.07 5.22
N ALA A 18 -8.56 2.57 4.16
CA ALA A 18 -7.98 3.41 3.12
C ALA A 18 -8.20 2.79 1.74
N LYS A 19 -8.31 3.65 0.72
CA LYS A 19 -8.27 3.24 -0.68
C LYS A 19 -7.16 3.97 -1.41
N ALA A 20 -6.45 3.22 -2.24
CA ALA A 20 -5.41 3.74 -3.12
C ALA A 20 -5.62 3.20 -4.54
N VAL A 21 -5.05 3.90 -5.51
CA VAL A 21 -5.09 3.46 -6.91
C VAL A 21 -3.68 3.28 -7.46
N LYS A 22 -3.56 2.33 -8.40
CA LYS A 22 -2.37 2.08 -9.20
C LYS A 22 -2.79 1.86 -10.65
N THR A 23 -2.30 2.70 -11.54
CA THR A 23 -2.49 2.51 -12.98
C THR A 23 -1.45 1.54 -13.52
N VAL A 24 -1.89 0.51 -14.24
CA VAL A 24 -1.03 -0.46 -14.89
C VAL A 24 -0.74 0.04 -16.31
N THR A 25 0.53 0.28 -16.62
CA THR A 25 0.92 0.76 -17.96
C THR A 25 1.93 -0.17 -18.62
N LEU A 26 1.76 -0.39 -19.93
CA LEU A 26 2.69 -1.19 -20.72
C LEU A 26 4.11 -0.58 -20.75
N ALA A 27 4.26 0.69 -20.39
CA ALA A 27 5.57 1.34 -20.27
C ALA A 27 6.37 0.89 -19.04
N GLU A 28 5.77 0.15 -18.11
CA GLU A 28 6.47 -0.38 -16.93
C GLU A 28 7.35 -1.57 -17.32
N GLU A 29 8.63 -1.51 -16.96
CA GLU A 29 9.66 -2.45 -17.38
C GLU A 29 9.32 -3.90 -17.03
N HIS A 30 8.77 -4.14 -15.84
CA HIS A 30 8.41 -5.50 -15.38
C HIS A 30 7.33 -6.18 -16.22
N LEU A 31 6.54 -5.41 -17.00
CA LEU A 31 5.51 -5.98 -17.88
C LEU A 31 6.06 -6.49 -19.22
N HIS A 32 7.30 -6.11 -19.57
CA HIS A 32 7.91 -6.58 -20.81
C HIS A 32 8.22 -8.09 -20.76
N ASP A 33 8.59 -8.58 -19.59
CA ASP A 33 9.02 -9.97 -19.38
C ASP A 33 8.01 -10.84 -18.61
N HIS A 34 6.93 -10.22 -18.11
CA HIS A 34 5.93 -10.91 -17.29
C HIS A 34 4.52 -10.88 -17.92
N PHE A 35 4.24 -11.68 -18.96
CA PHE A 35 5.10 -12.61 -19.66
C PHE A 35 5.22 -12.17 -21.14
N PRO A 36 6.25 -12.62 -21.91
CA PRO A 36 6.36 -12.31 -23.31
C PRO A 36 5.09 -12.69 -24.10
N GLY A 37 4.47 -11.69 -24.76
CA GLY A 37 3.21 -11.87 -25.50
C GLY A 37 1.94 -11.88 -24.64
N PHE A 38 2.05 -11.86 -23.31
CA PHE A 38 0.93 -11.76 -22.39
C PHE A 38 1.32 -10.98 -21.14
N ALA A 39 1.32 -9.67 -21.24
CA ALA A 39 1.68 -8.78 -20.13
C ALA A 39 0.57 -8.77 -19.08
N ILE A 40 0.91 -9.15 -17.85
CA ILE A 40 0.03 -9.10 -16.68
C ILE A 40 0.76 -8.48 -15.50
N MET A 41 0.05 -7.74 -14.67
CA MET A 41 0.60 -7.22 -13.41
C MET A 41 1.00 -8.40 -12.51
N PRO A 42 2.27 -8.49 -12.08
CA PRO A 42 2.71 -9.56 -11.18
C PRO A 42 1.92 -9.58 -9.88
N GLY A 43 1.47 -10.77 -9.46
CA GLY A 43 0.72 -10.92 -8.21
C GLY A 43 1.52 -10.46 -6.99
N SER A 44 2.84 -10.65 -6.97
CA SER A 44 3.72 -10.14 -5.92
C SER A 44 3.70 -8.61 -5.80
N LEU A 45 3.57 -7.89 -6.91
CA LEU A 45 3.48 -6.43 -6.92
C LEU A 45 2.07 -5.93 -6.56
N ILE A 46 1.04 -6.73 -6.81
CA ILE A 46 -0.31 -6.47 -6.28
C ILE A 46 -0.30 -6.60 -4.75
N ILE A 47 0.33 -7.65 -4.21
CA ILE A 47 0.51 -7.81 -2.75
C ILE A 47 1.27 -6.62 -2.17
N GLU A 48 2.32 -6.15 -2.84
CA GLU A 48 3.07 -4.97 -2.40
C GLU A 48 2.20 -3.71 -2.36
N GLY A 49 1.36 -3.48 -3.38
CA GLY A 49 0.40 -2.37 -3.39
C GLY A 49 -0.61 -2.44 -2.24
N LEU A 50 -1.13 -3.64 -1.95
CA LEU A 50 -2.00 -3.90 -0.79
C LEU A 50 -1.26 -3.66 0.53
N ALA A 51 0.00 -4.13 0.63
CA ALA A 51 0.84 -3.94 1.83
C ALA A 51 1.17 -2.47 2.06
N GLN A 52 1.48 -1.70 1.02
CA GLN A 52 1.70 -0.25 1.13
C GLN A 52 0.42 0.48 1.57
N THR A 53 -0.73 0.12 1.00
CA THR A 53 -2.01 0.71 1.39
C THR A 53 -2.34 0.43 2.87
N GLY A 54 -2.24 -0.82 3.29
CA GLY A 54 -2.52 -1.24 4.66
C GLY A 54 -1.47 -0.80 5.67
N GLY A 55 -0.20 -0.84 5.29
CA GLY A 55 0.91 -0.41 6.15
C GLY A 55 0.90 1.09 6.45
N ILE A 56 0.53 1.92 5.48
CA ILE A 56 0.37 3.36 5.68
C ILE A 56 -0.86 3.64 6.56
N LEU A 57 -1.97 2.92 6.34
CA LEU A 57 -3.15 3.02 7.19
C LEU A 57 -2.82 2.69 8.66
N LEU A 58 -2.09 1.59 8.90
CA LEU A 58 -1.66 1.20 10.24
C LEU A 58 -0.68 2.21 10.83
N GLY A 59 0.34 2.64 10.07
CA GLY A 59 1.35 3.58 10.55
C GLY A 59 0.78 4.94 10.93
N GLU A 60 -0.26 5.38 10.24
CA GLU A 60 -0.94 6.65 10.52
C GLU A 60 -1.65 6.63 11.88
N THR A 61 -2.11 5.46 12.37
CA THR A 61 -2.74 5.36 13.71
C THR A 61 -1.82 5.75 14.86
N GLU A 62 -0.50 5.73 14.64
CA GLU A 62 0.53 6.11 15.60
C GLU A 62 1.35 7.33 15.13
N ASP A 63 0.79 8.16 14.27
CA ASP A 63 1.47 9.32 13.69
C ASP A 63 2.86 8.98 13.10
N PHE A 64 3.01 7.77 12.55
CA PHE A 64 4.27 7.25 11.99
C PHE A 64 5.46 7.27 12.98
N GLN A 65 5.21 7.14 14.28
CA GLN A 65 6.26 7.12 15.30
C GLN A 65 7.14 5.87 15.21
N ARG A 66 6.59 4.77 14.68
CA ARG A 66 7.29 3.50 14.45
C ARG A 66 7.37 3.17 12.97
N VAL A 67 8.32 2.29 12.63
CA VAL A 67 8.43 1.75 11.27
C VAL A 67 7.52 0.53 11.16
N VAL A 68 6.67 0.52 10.15
CA VAL A 68 5.77 -0.62 9.84
C VAL A 68 6.47 -1.55 8.88
N ILE A 69 6.64 -2.80 9.28
CA ILE A 69 7.31 -3.84 8.49
C ILE A 69 6.31 -4.96 8.18
N LEU A 70 6.26 -5.38 6.93
CA LEU A 70 5.50 -6.57 6.52
C LEU A 70 6.09 -7.81 7.20
N ALA A 71 5.33 -8.45 8.06
CA ALA A 71 5.75 -9.64 8.80
C ALA A 71 5.24 -10.93 8.16
N LYS A 72 3.98 -10.93 7.70
CA LYS A 72 3.33 -12.14 7.20
C LYS A 72 2.16 -11.81 6.29
N VAL A 73 1.97 -12.65 5.28
CA VAL A 73 0.75 -12.72 4.46
C VAL A 73 0.10 -14.10 4.72
N PRO A 74 -0.81 -14.21 5.70
CA PRO A 74 -1.42 -15.49 6.06
C PRO A 74 -2.20 -16.10 4.91
N LYS A 75 -2.85 -15.24 4.11
CA LYS A 75 -3.67 -15.65 3.00
C LYS A 75 -3.62 -14.61 1.89
N VAL A 76 -3.57 -15.09 0.67
CA VAL A 76 -3.83 -14.29 -0.55
C VAL A 76 -4.52 -15.20 -1.58
N THR A 77 -5.52 -14.64 -2.26
CA THR A 77 -6.21 -15.31 -3.37
C THR A 77 -6.26 -14.37 -4.56
N PHE A 78 -5.85 -14.85 -5.72
CA PHE A 78 -5.98 -14.13 -6.98
C PHE A 78 -7.17 -14.68 -7.75
N HIS A 79 -8.07 -13.81 -8.20
CA HIS A 79 -9.31 -14.15 -8.87
C HIS A 79 -9.29 -13.82 -10.36
N SER A 80 -8.53 -12.78 -10.74
CA SER A 80 -8.43 -12.35 -12.13
C SER A 80 -7.12 -11.59 -12.38
N TRP A 81 -6.80 -11.36 -13.64
CA TRP A 81 -5.61 -10.62 -14.05
C TRP A 81 -5.85 -9.11 -14.03
N ALA A 82 -4.81 -8.35 -13.71
CA ALA A 82 -4.74 -6.92 -14.02
C ALA A 82 -3.80 -6.73 -15.21
N LEU A 83 -4.27 -6.04 -16.23
CA LEU A 83 -3.62 -5.89 -17.53
C LEU A 83 -3.18 -4.45 -17.76
N PRO A 84 -2.23 -4.20 -18.67
CA PRO A 84 -1.93 -2.84 -19.12
C PRO A 84 -3.20 -2.10 -19.58
N GLY A 85 -3.40 -0.89 -19.07
CA GLY A 85 -4.60 -0.07 -19.28
C GLY A 85 -5.61 -0.17 -18.13
N ASP A 86 -5.48 -1.14 -17.24
CA ASP A 86 -6.30 -1.23 -16.03
C ASP A 86 -5.88 -0.22 -14.96
N SER A 87 -6.83 0.23 -14.17
CA SER A 87 -6.60 0.96 -12.92
C SER A 87 -7.01 0.05 -11.75
N LEU A 88 -6.02 -0.39 -10.99
CA LEU A 88 -6.22 -1.14 -9.76
C LEU A 88 -6.65 -0.20 -8.64
N THR A 89 -7.74 -0.54 -7.96
CA THR A 89 -8.12 0.07 -6.68
C THR A 89 -7.79 -0.90 -5.58
N TYR A 90 -6.89 -0.50 -4.68
CA TYR A 90 -6.57 -1.21 -3.46
C TYR A 90 -7.44 -0.67 -2.33
N GLU A 91 -8.07 -1.54 -1.58
CA GLU A 91 -8.76 -1.20 -0.35
C GLU A 91 -8.14 -1.99 0.81
N ALA A 92 -7.80 -1.30 1.89
CA ALA A 92 -7.34 -1.90 3.13
C ALA A 92 -8.29 -1.50 4.26
N ARG A 93 -8.66 -2.48 5.09
CA ARG A 93 -9.44 -2.31 6.31
C ARG A 93 -8.62 -2.78 7.50
N LEU A 94 -8.50 -1.92 8.49
CA LEU A 94 -7.81 -2.26 9.72
C LEU A 94 -8.64 -3.26 10.53
N VAL A 95 -8.04 -4.41 10.85
CA VAL A 95 -8.67 -5.47 11.68
C VAL A 95 -8.21 -5.34 13.12
N ASP A 96 -6.91 -5.13 13.31
CA ASP A 96 -6.29 -5.02 14.62
C ASP A 96 -5.10 -4.06 14.57
N ALA A 97 -4.96 -3.25 15.61
CA ALA A 97 -3.83 -2.34 15.79
C ALA A 97 -3.39 -2.36 17.26
N ARG A 98 -2.13 -2.70 17.48
CA ARG A 98 -1.49 -2.81 18.79
C ARG A 98 -0.12 -2.18 18.75
N GLU A 99 0.47 -2.03 19.94
CA GLU A 99 1.82 -1.49 20.07
C GLU A 99 2.87 -2.27 19.27
N GLU A 100 2.76 -3.60 19.21
CA GLU A 100 3.71 -4.48 18.52
C GLU A 100 3.48 -4.58 17.02
N GLY A 101 2.33 -4.12 16.51
CA GLY A 101 1.96 -4.21 15.11
C GLY A 101 0.46 -4.25 14.86
N GLY A 102 0.04 -4.78 13.72
CA GLY A 102 -1.37 -4.87 13.39
C GLY A 102 -1.65 -5.76 12.19
N SER A 103 -2.92 -5.89 11.87
CA SER A 103 -3.36 -6.67 10.72
C SER A 103 -4.44 -5.93 9.92
N VAL A 104 -4.43 -6.18 8.63
CA VAL A 104 -5.40 -5.64 7.69
C VAL A 104 -6.01 -6.73 6.81
N GLU A 105 -7.26 -6.55 6.44
CA GLU A 105 -7.89 -7.23 5.32
C GLU A 105 -7.86 -6.31 4.11
N CYS A 106 -7.45 -6.84 2.97
CA CYS A 106 -7.24 -6.07 1.77
C CYS A 106 -7.94 -6.68 0.56
N THR A 107 -8.37 -5.83 -0.36
CA THR A 107 -8.86 -6.24 -1.69
C THR A 107 -8.25 -5.37 -2.78
N ALA A 108 -8.09 -5.97 -3.96
CA ALA A 108 -7.71 -5.27 -5.18
C ALA A 108 -8.78 -5.48 -6.24
N HIS A 109 -9.21 -4.40 -6.89
CA HIS A 109 -10.25 -4.41 -7.92
C HIS A 109 -9.82 -3.65 -9.17
N VAL A 110 -10.38 -4.05 -10.31
CA VAL A 110 -10.43 -3.24 -11.54
C VAL A 110 -11.90 -2.96 -11.85
N GLY A 111 -12.36 -1.73 -11.59
CA GLY A 111 -13.79 -1.43 -11.56
C GLY A 111 -14.50 -2.29 -10.51
N GLN A 112 -15.47 -3.09 -10.93
CA GLN A 112 -16.20 -4.02 -10.05
C GLN A 112 -15.59 -5.43 -10.01
N ARG A 113 -14.61 -5.71 -10.85
CA ARG A 113 -13.99 -7.03 -10.96
C ARG A 113 -12.95 -7.21 -9.87
N LEU A 114 -13.15 -8.18 -8.98
CA LEU A 114 -12.18 -8.56 -7.95
C LEU A 114 -10.94 -9.19 -8.60
N VAL A 115 -9.79 -8.65 -8.29
CA VAL A 115 -8.48 -9.14 -8.75
C VAL A 115 -7.82 -10.00 -7.68
N ALA A 116 -7.79 -9.53 -6.45
CA ALA A 116 -7.22 -10.26 -5.33
C ALA A 116 -7.88 -9.89 -4.01
N ASP A 117 -7.82 -10.80 -3.04
CA ASP A 117 -8.03 -10.54 -1.61
C ASP A 117 -6.84 -11.06 -0.80
N ALA A 118 -6.53 -10.41 0.31
CA ALA A 118 -5.40 -10.79 1.17
C ALA A 118 -5.63 -10.39 2.62
N GLU A 119 -5.03 -11.19 3.50
CA GLU A 119 -4.81 -10.86 4.91
C GLU A 119 -3.32 -10.54 5.09
N ILE A 120 -3.00 -9.40 5.69
CA ILE A 120 -1.62 -8.94 5.86
C ILE A 120 -1.39 -8.58 7.32
N VAL A 121 -0.28 -9.06 7.87
CA VAL A 121 0.16 -8.77 9.24
C VAL A 121 1.46 -7.97 9.19
N PHE A 122 1.49 -6.91 9.98
CA PHE A 122 2.64 -6.04 10.15
C PHE A 122 3.16 -6.07 11.58
N VAL A 123 4.45 -5.79 11.74
CA VAL A 123 5.07 -5.52 13.03
C VAL A 123 5.58 -4.09 13.08
N HIS A 124 5.57 -3.50 14.26
CA HIS A 124 6.17 -2.21 14.52
C HIS A 124 7.60 -2.38 15.01
N LEU A 125 8.52 -1.62 14.44
CA LEU A 125 9.89 -1.49 14.94
C LEU A 125 10.13 -0.06 15.42
N ASP A 126 10.73 0.07 16.59
CA ASP A 126 11.17 1.37 17.07
C ASP A 126 12.27 1.93 16.18
N LYS A 127 12.22 3.24 15.90
CA LYS A 127 13.21 3.92 15.05
C LYS A 127 14.63 3.83 15.59
N SER A 128 14.78 3.60 16.90
CA SER A 128 16.06 3.41 17.59
C SER A 128 16.53 1.96 17.61
N SER A 129 15.79 1.02 17.03
CA SER A 129 16.17 -0.39 17.08
C SER A 129 17.46 -0.63 16.28
N PRO A 130 18.37 -1.51 16.76
CA PRO A 130 19.63 -1.81 16.08
C PRO A 130 19.45 -2.32 14.65
N GLU A 131 18.35 -3.00 14.39
CA GLU A 131 17.98 -3.54 13.07
C GLU A 131 17.75 -2.42 12.05
N LEU A 132 17.25 -1.27 12.50
CA LEU A 132 17.01 -0.10 11.65
C LEU A 132 18.23 0.82 11.52
N SER A 133 19.23 0.68 12.38
CA SER A 133 20.47 1.49 12.29
C SER A 133 21.26 1.21 10.99
N ALA A 134 21.07 0.05 10.39
CA ALA A 134 21.63 -0.33 9.09
C ALA A 134 20.73 0.08 7.91
N VAL A 135 19.48 0.46 8.16
CA VAL A 135 18.54 0.96 7.15
C VAL A 135 18.80 2.44 6.96
N ASP A 136 19.42 2.80 5.84
CA ASP A 136 19.76 4.18 5.47
C ASP A 136 18.56 5.11 5.69
N GLN A 137 18.79 6.27 6.34
CA GLN A 137 17.80 7.34 6.54
C GLN A 137 17.07 7.75 5.25
N LYS A 138 17.60 7.42 4.08
CA LYS A 138 16.94 7.60 2.78
C LYS A 138 15.64 6.81 2.64
N ASN A 139 15.50 5.66 3.30
CA ASN A 139 14.24 4.93 3.33
C ASN A 139 13.20 5.61 4.23
N PHE A 140 13.63 6.47 5.15
CA PHE A 140 12.73 7.30 5.95
C PHE A 140 12.11 8.44 5.12
N VAL A 141 12.84 8.97 4.13
CA VAL A 141 12.33 9.94 3.14
C VAL A 141 11.25 9.32 2.27
N PHE A 142 11.22 7.99 2.12
CA PHE A 142 10.16 7.26 1.45
C PHE A 142 8.80 7.43 2.18
N SER A 143 8.77 7.28 3.49
CA SER A 143 7.54 7.49 4.28
C SER A 143 7.06 8.95 4.22
N MET A 144 7.98 9.92 4.22
CA MET A 144 7.64 11.35 4.11
C MET A 144 7.07 11.72 2.72
N ASN A 145 7.58 11.11 1.65
CA ASN A 145 7.03 11.32 0.31
C ASN A 145 5.65 10.66 0.12
N LEU A 146 5.37 9.58 0.85
CA LEU A 146 4.04 8.96 0.89
C LEU A 146 3.04 9.80 1.69
N LEU A 147 3.49 10.59 2.67
CA LEU A 147 2.63 11.57 3.35
C LEU A 147 2.05 12.60 2.39
N GLY A 148 2.79 13.04 1.38
CA GLY A 148 2.27 13.91 0.31
C GLY A 148 1.12 13.26 -0.49
N ILE A 149 1.14 11.94 -0.61
CA ILE A 149 0.05 11.16 -1.25
C ILE A 149 -1.20 11.16 -0.36
N LEU A 150 -1.04 11.09 0.97
CA LEU A 150 -2.14 11.21 1.93
C LEU A 150 -2.81 12.58 1.91
N GLU A 151 -2.04 13.65 1.75
CA GLU A 151 -2.56 15.02 1.66
C GLU A 151 -3.46 15.20 0.43
N VAL A 152 -3.10 14.60 -0.70
CA VAL A 152 -3.91 14.63 -1.93
C VAL A 152 -5.25 13.89 -1.72
N GLY A 153 -5.26 12.80 -0.97
CA GLY A 153 -6.48 12.06 -0.61
C GLY A 153 -7.41 12.88 0.30
N ARG A 154 -6.85 13.61 1.27
CA ARG A 154 -7.61 14.47 2.20
C ARG A 154 -8.18 15.71 1.54
N ALA A 155 -7.50 16.30 0.56
CA ALA A 155 -7.97 17.47 -0.18
C ALA A 155 -9.26 17.18 -1.00
N GLY A 156 -9.56 15.92 -1.30
CA GLY A 156 -10.80 15.50 -1.95
C GLY A 156 -12.04 15.58 -1.05
N ASP A 157 -11.88 15.63 0.28
CA ASP A 157 -12.97 15.67 1.27
C ASP A 157 -13.46 17.08 1.63
N GLY A 158 -13.00 18.12 0.93
CA GLY A 158 -13.48 19.49 1.12
C GLY A 158 -13.12 20.15 2.46
N SER A 159 -12.21 19.55 3.25
CA SER A 159 -11.67 20.20 4.44
C SER A 159 -10.46 21.05 4.07
N SER A 160 -10.71 22.35 3.81
CA SER A 160 -9.62 23.34 3.75
C SER A 160 -8.92 23.41 5.10
N PRO A 161 -7.57 23.48 5.14
CA PRO A 161 -6.90 23.81 6.38
C PRO A 161 -7.38 25.19 6.84
N SER A 162 -7.87 25.27 8.06
CA SER A 162 -8.16 26.54 8.72
C SER A 162 -6.82 27.26 8.94
N ASP A 163 -6.73 28.49 8.46
CA ASP A 163 -5.64 29.44 8.70
C ASP A 163 -5.29 29.58 10.20
#